data_0a218f06a8744453ce5a2c8f374e5c1d
#
_entry.id   0a218f06a8744453ce5a2c8f374e5c1d
#
_cell.length_a   1.000
_cell.length_b   1.000
_cell.length_c   1.000
_cell.angle_alpha   90.00
_cell.angle_beta   90.00
_cell.angle_gamma   90.00
#
_symmetry.space_group_name_H-M   'P 1'
#
loop_
_entity.id
_entity.type
_entity.pdbx_description
1 polymer ?
#
loop_
_entity_poly.entity_id
_entity_poly.type
_entity_poly.pdbx_seq_one_letter_code
_entity_poly.pdbx_strand_id
1 'polypeptide(L)'
;KERVAAYQEVHAHVCRSLALGLAWPRMAELMALARDVAGRYEGKKRALCKLDNDDLLVRTLAAFEEHPDVAGRYADRFKLVMVDEFQDTSQLQIDLVAHLAGPGLARLCTVGDAQQSIYRFRGADVNVYEAHKRTMRSDEVGALYVELAKNFRSHADVLAFVDRVFEQPHVFGDGF
;
A
#
# COMPACT_ATOMS: atom_id res chain seq x y z
N LYS A 1 -23.67 32.73 6.39
CA LYS A 1 -22.91 31.52 6.79
C LYS A 1 -21.95 31.10 5.67
N GLU A 2 -22.40 30.98 4.41
CA GLU A 2 -21.56 30.58 3.24
C GLU A 2 -20.35 31.50 3.04
N ARG A 3 -20.53 32.83 3.13
CA ARG A 3 -19.40 33.79 2.99
C ARG A 3 -18.33 33.64 4.06
N VAL A 4 -18.71 33.25 5.29
CA VAL A 4 -17.77 33.01 6.39
C VAL A 4 -17.00 31.71 6.15
N ALA A 5 -17.66 30.64 5.68
CA ALA A 5 -17.02 29.40 5.34
C ALA A 5 -16.00 29.56 4.19
N ALA A 6 -16.38 30.25 3.13
CA ALA A 6 -15.48 30.57 2.01
C ALA A 6 -14.25 31.40 2.46
N TYR A 7 -14.45 32.37 3.37
CA TYR A 7 -13.33 33.12 3.94
C TYR A 7 -12.39 32.22 4.76
N GLN A 8 -12.95 31.35 5.60
CA GLN A 8 -12.16 30.43 6.40
C GLN A 8 -11.34 29.46 5.53
N GLU A 9 -11.90 28.98 4.44
CA GLU A 9 -11.21 28.09 3.49
C GLU A 9 -10.03 28.81 2.80
N VAL A 10 -10.27 30.02 2.28
CA VAL A 10 -9.22 30.85 1.67
C VAL A 10 -8.14 31.19 2.68
N HIS A 11 -8.51 31.60 3.89
CA HIS A 11 -7.55 31.89 4.98
C HIS A 11 -6.69 30.66 5.30
N ALA A 12 -7.30 29.48 5.49
CA ALA A 12 -6.58 28.24 5.77
C ALA A 12 -5.64 27.84 4.60
N HIS A 13 -6.06 28.08 3.36
CA HIS A 13 -5.21 27.85 2.19
C HIS A 13 -3.99 28.78 2.17
N VAL A 14 -4.19 30.07 2.38
CA VAL A 14 -3.12 31.07 2.44
C VAL A 14 -2.13 30.72 3.57
N CYS A 15 -2.62 30.42 4.77
CA CYS A 15 -1.77 30.05 5.90
C CYS A 15 -0.94 28.79 5.59
N ARG A 16 -1.52 27.77 4.97
CA ARG A 16 -0.77 26.56 4.55
C ARG A 16 0.30 26.90 3.51
N SER A 17 -0.04 27.70 2.52
CA SER A 17 0.91 28.10 1.46
C SER A 17 2.09 28.91 2.00
N LEU A 18 1.83 29.83 2.94
CA LEU A 18 2.88 30.60 3.61
C LEU A 18 3.76 29.70 4.49
N ALA A 19 3.16 28.79 5.26
CA ALA A 19 3.91 27.84 6.10
C ALA A 19 4.83 26.94 5.24
N LEU A 20 4.33 26.44 4.12
CA LEU A 20 5.11 25.67 3.16
C LEU A 20 6.25 26.51 2.56
N GLY A 21 5.98 27.77 2.16
CA GLY A 21 7.00 28.67 1.63
C GLY A 21 8.13 28.95 2.63
N LEU A 22 7.81 29.14 3.91
CA LEU A 22 8.77 29.33 4.98
C LEU A 22 9.55 28.04 5.33
N ALA A 23 8.91 26.88 5.20
CA ALA A 23 9.55 25.60 5.48
C ALA A 23 10.42 25.10 4.30
N TRP A 24 10.15 25.58 3.07
CA TRP A 24 10.75 25.08 1.85
C TRP A 24 12.29 25.07 1.82
N PRO A 25 13.01 26.10 2.26
CA PRO A 25 14.49 26.07 2.27
C PRO A 25 15.04 24.91 3.10
N ARG A 26 14.49 24.71 4.31
CA ARG A 26 14.90 23.59 5.19
C ARG A 26 14.52 22.23 4.61
N MET A 27 13.36 22.16 3.96
CA MET A 27 12.91 20.96 3.27
C MET A 27 13.84 20.62 2.10
N ALA A 28 14.26 21.61 1.33
CA ALA A 28 15.21 21.44 0.23
C ALA A 28 16.58 20.92 0.72
N GLU A 29 17.08 21.44 1.84
CA GLU A 29 18.31 20.96 2.48
C GLU A 29 18.18 19.51 2.96
N LEU A 30 17.07 19.16 3.61
CA LEU A 30 16.79 17.78 4.03
C LEU A 30 16.69 16.83 2.84
N MET A 31 16.04 17.25 1.76
CA MET A 31 15.94 16.47 0.52
C MET A 31 17.30 16.28 -0.16
N ALA A 32 18.17 17.30 -0.11
CA ALA A 32 19.54 17.21 -0.61
C ALA A 32 20.37 16.22 0.22
N LEU A 33 20.29 16.31 1.54
CA LEU A 33 20.94 15.38 2.45
C LEU A 33 20.44 13.94 2.25
N ALA A 34 19.15 13.74 2.15
CA ALA A 34 18.56 12.41 1.91
C ALA A 34 19.08 11.81 0.59
N ARG A 35 19.17 12.61 -0.48
CA ARG A 35 19.74 12.16 -1.76
C ARG A 35 21.23 11.82 -1.67
N ASP A 36 22.03 12.61 -0.94
CA ASP A 36 23.45 12.30 -0.73
C ASP A 36 23.63 10.99 0.04
N VAL A 37 22.87 10.81 1.13
CA VAL A 37 22.90 9.56 1.91
C VAL A 37 22.48 8.36 1.06
N ALA A 38 21.40 8.47 0.29
CA ALA A 38 20.96 7.42 -0.62
C ALA A 38 22.03 7.09 -1.68
N GLY A 39 22.64 8.11 -2.29
CA GLY A 39 23.72 7.91 -3.26
C GLY A 39 24.94 7.19 -2.67
N ARG A 40 25.34 7.56 -1.45
CA ARG A 40 26.45 6.88 -0.74
C ARG A 40 26.09 5.44 -0.37
N TYR A 41 24.85 5.19 0.05
CA TYR A 41 24.36 3.86 0.37
C TYR A 41 24.39 2.96 -0.87
N GLU A 42 23.88 3.43 -2.00
CA GLU A 42 23.94 2.70 -3.28
C GLU A 42 25.39 2.45 -3.74
N GLY A 43 26.25 3.44 -3.61
CA GLY A 43 27.68 3.29 -3.91
C GLY A 43 28.33 2.21 -3.04
N LYS A 44 27.99 2.17 -1.75
CA LYS A 44 28.51 1.16 -0.83
C LYS A 44 27.98 -0.25 -1.13
N LYS A 45 26.68 -0.39 -1.46
CA LYS A 45 26.12 -1.68 -1.91
C LYS A 45 26.85 -2.22 -3.13
N ARG A 46 27.08 -1.37 -4.14
CA ARG A 46 27.82 -1.75 -5.36
C ARG A 46 29.25 -2.17 -5.05
N ALA A 47 29.98 -1.40 -4.25
CA ALA A 47 31.36 -1.71 -3.86
C ALA A 47 31.49 -3.04 -3.10
N LEU A 48 30.47 -3.42 -2.34
CA LEU A 48 30.42 -4.66 -1.56
C LEU A 48 29.75 -5.82 -2.32
N CYS A 49 29.29 -5.59 -3.55
CA CYS A 49 28.47 -6.55 -4.32
C CYS A 49 27.30 -7.11 -3.50
N LYS A 50 26.60 -6.27 -2.76
CA LYS A 50 25.45 -6.64 -1.92
C LYS A 50 24.17 -5.98 -2.41
N LEU A 51 23.06 -6.67 -2.15
CA LEU A 51 21.69 -6.21 -2.38
C LEU A 51 20.96 -6.18 -1.04
N ASP A 52 20.04 -5.26 -0.89
CA ASP A 52 19.03 -5.31 0.16
C ASP A 52 17.72 -5.95 -0.34
N ASN A 53 16.72 -6.07 0.53
CA ASN A 53 15.45 -6.69 0.16
C ASN A 53 14.69 -5.91 -0.91
N ASP A 54 14.77 -4.58 -0.86
CA ASP A 54 14.10 -3.72 -1.85
C ASP A 54 14.76 -3.85 -3.23
N ASP A 55 16.10 -3.97 -3.28
CA ASP A 55 16.81 -4.24 -4.53
C ASP A 55 16.35 -5.54 -5.19
N LEU A 56 16.06 -6.58 -4.40
CA LEU A 56 15.59 -7.85 -4.95
C LEU A 56 14.23 -7.68 -5.66
N LEU A 57 13.32 -6.93 -5.07
CA LEU A 57 12.01 -6.65 -5.66
C LEU A 57 12.14 -5.77 -6.91
N VAL A 58 12.82 -4.63 -6.78
CA VAL A 58 12.99 -3.66 -7.88
C VAL A 58 13.68 -4.30 -9.08
N ARG A 59 14.77 -5.04 -8.85
CA ARG A 59 15.53 -5.67 -9.95
C ARG A 59 14.78 -6.84 -10.57
N THR A 60 14.00 -7.58 -9.79
CA THR A 60 13.18 -8.67 -10.35
C THR A 60 12.07 -8.10 -11.22
N LEU A 61 11.39 -7.03 -10.76
CA LEU A 61 10.37 -6.37 -11.56
C LEU A 61 10.96 -5.81 -12.85
N ALA A 62 12.06 -5.07 -12.78
CA ALA A 62 12.74 -4.56 -13.96
C ALA A 62 13.14 -5.67 -14.93
N ALA A 63 13.66 -6.81 -14.43
CA ALA A 63 13.99 -7.96 -15.27
C ALA A 63 12.77 -8.57 -15.95
N PHE A 64 11.60 -8.58 -15.31
CA PHE A 64 10.37 -9.07 -15.92
C PHE A 64 9.81 -8.11 -16.97
N GLU A 65 9.96 -6.80 -16.76
CA GLU A 65 9.55 -5.77 -17.73
C GLU A 65 10.46 -5.77 -18.97
N GLU A 66 11.78 -5.88 -18.76
CA GLU A 66 12.78 -5.92 -19.86
C GLU A 66 12.76 -7.25 -20.62
N HIS A 67 12.37 -8.35 -19.97
CA HIS A 67 12.38 -9.71 -20.50
C HIS A 67 11.05 -10.43 -20.29
N PRO A 68 10.00 -10.10 -21.07
CA PRO A 68 8.68 -10.71 -20.92
C PRO A 68 8.66 -12.23 -21.09
N ASP A 69 9.59 -12.78 -21.87
CA ASP A 69 9.75 -14.23 -22.02
C ASP A 69 10.21 -14.90 -20.72
N VAL A 70 11.03 -14.21 -19.94
CA VAL A 70 11.45 -14.68 -18.61
C VAL A 70 10.26 -14.63 -17.66
N ALA A 71 9.53 -13.50 -17.60
CA ALA A 71 8.33 -13.36 -16.80
C ALA A 71 7.31 -14.46 -17.10
N GLY A 72 7.04 -14.75 -18.38
CA GLY A 72 6.14 -15.81 -18.81
C GLY A 72 6.58 -17.19 -18.32
N ARG A 73 7.87 -17.53 -18.47
CA ARG A 73 8.41 -18.80 -17.96
C ARG A 73 8.27 -18.97 -16.46
N TYR A 74 8.42 -17.88 -15.69
CA TYR A 74 8.19 -17.93 -14.24
C TYR A 74 6.69 -18.03 -13.91
N ALA A 75 5.83 -17.26 -14.58
CA ALA A 75 4.40 -17.34 -14.41
C ALA A 75 3.85 -18.76 -14.68
N ASP A 76 4.37 -19.46 -15.68
CA ASP A 76 3.93 -20.82 -16.04
C ASP A 76 4.33 -21.89 -15.01
N ARG A 77 5.23 -21.57 -14.08
CA ARG A 77 5.59 -22.48 -12.99
C ARG A 77 4.54 -22.54 -11.89
N PHE A 78 3.70 -21.50 -11.78
CA PHE A 78 2.70 -21.40 -10.73
C PHE A 78 1.30 -21.69 -11.27
N LYS A 79 0.61 -22.63 -10.65
CA LYS A 79 -0.81 -22.89 -10.91
C LYS A 79 -1.71 -21.90 -10.16
N LEU A 80 -1.24 -21.43 -9.04
CA LEU A 80 -1.91 -20.47 -8.17
C LEU A 80 -0.85 -19.65 -7.43
N VAL A 81 -1.05 -18.36 -7.34
CA VAL A 81 -0.29 -17.43 -6.52
C VAL A 81 -1.21 -16.96 -5.40
N MET A 82 -0.84 -17.23 -4.16
CA MET A 82 -1.63 -16.85 -2.99
C MET A 82 -0.87 -15.79 -2.20
N VAL A 83 -1.53 -14.68 -1.90
CA VAL A 83 -0.99 -13.59 -1.08
C VAL A 83 -1.87 -13.43 0.14
N ASP A 84 -1.30 -13.69 1.30
CA ASP A 84 -1.93 -13.43 2.59
C ASP A 84 -1.52 -12.04 3.09
N GLU A 85 -2.29 -11.49 4.03
CA GLU A 85 -2.10 -10.14 4.59
C GLU A 85 -1.95 -9.07 3.49
N PHE A 86 -2.79 -9.16 2.45
CA PHE A 86 -2.65 -8.34 1.24
C PHE A 86 -2.73 -6.84 1.53
N GLN A 87 -3.37 -6.40 2.63
CA GLN A 87 -3.43 -5.00 3.07
C GLN A 87 -2.05 -4.43 3.45
N ASP A 88 -1.06 -5.29 3.69
CA ASP A 88 0.30 -4.90 4.06
C ASP A 88 1.27 -4.93 2.88
N THR A 89 0.77 -5.12 1.66
CA THR A 89 1.58 -5.13 0.45
C THR A 89 1.82 -3.71 -0.08
N SER A 90 2.99 -3.50 -0.67
CA SER A 90 3.34 -2.30 -1.42
C SER A 90 2.96 -2.43 -2.90
N GLN A 91 2.85 -1.32 -3.63
CA GLN A 91 2.59 -1.34 -5.07
C GLN A 91 3.63 -2.19 -5.82
N LEU A 92 4.91 -2.06 -5.47
CA LEU A 92 6.00 -2.83 -6.08
C LEU A 92 5.80 -4.35 -5.94
N GLN A 93 5.33 -4.81 -4.78
CA GLN A 93 5.03 -6.23 -4.56
C GLN A 93 3.83 -6.69 -5.37
N ILE A 94 2.80 -5.84 -5.49
CA ILE A 94 1.61 -6.15 -6.31
C ILE A 94 1.98 -6.26 -7.78
N ASP A 95 2.80 -5.33 -8.30
CA ASP A 95 3.25 -5.34 -9.68
C ASP A 95 4.05 -6.63 -9.98
N LEU A 96 4.92 -7.04 -9.07
CA LEU A 96 5.65 -8.29 -9.19
C LEU A 96 4.72 -9.51 -9.19
N VAL A 97 3.75 -9.54 -8.25
CA VAL A 97 2.77 -10.62 -8.16
C VAL A 97 1.89 -10.68 -9.42
N ALA A 98 1.55 -9.55 -10.02
CA ALA A 98 0.77 -9.49 -11.24
C ALA A 98 1.49 -10.20 -12.40
N HIS A 99 2.81 -10.03 -12.55
CA HIS A 99 3.60 -10.79 -13.54
C HIS A 99 3.54 -12.31 -13.30
N LEU A 100 3.56 -12.74 -12.03
CA LEU A 100 3.53 -14.17 -11.69
C LEU A 100 2.13 -14.78 -11.80
N ALA A 101 1.08 -13.99 -11.55
CA ALA A 101 -0.32 -14.44 -11.65
C ALA A 101 -0.80 -14.62 -13.10
N GLY A 102 -0.07 -14.07 -14.06
CA GLY A 102 -0.36 -14.16 -15.49
C GLY A 102 -1.48 -13.23 -15.95
N PRO A 103 -1.85 -13.29 -17.22
CA PRO A 103 -2.81 -12.38 -17.83
C PRO A 103 -4.15 -12.35 -17.08
N GLY A 104 -4.66 -11.14 -16.82
CA GLY A 104 -5.94 -10.93 -16.15
C GLY A 104 -5.98 -11.40 -14.68
N LEU A 105 -4.80 -11.62 -14.05
CA LEU A 105 -4.68 -12.11 -12.68
C LEU A 105 -5.40 -13.45 -12.43
N ALA A 106 -5.59 -14.25 -13.46
CA ALA A 106 -6.42 -15.47 -13.44
C ALA A 106 -5.95 -16.52 -12.40
N ARG A 107 -4.71 -16.42 -11.94
CA ARG A 107 -4.11 -17.35 -10.97
C ARG A 107 -3.85 -16.69 -9.61
N LEU A 108 -4.42 -15.51 -9.34
CA LEU A 108 -4.23 -14.78 -8.10
C LEU A 108 -5.34 -15.07 -7.09
N CYS A 109 -4.94 -15.38 -5.87
CA CYS A 109 -5.81 -15.42 -4.71
C CYS A 109 -5.24 -14.49 -3.64
N THR A 110 -5.99 -13.50 -3.20
CA THR A 110 -5.58 -12.55 -2.16
C THR A 110 -6.48 -12.66 -0.96
N VAL A 111 -5.90 -12.63 0.23
CA VAL A 111 -6.60 -12.58 1.50
C VAL A 111 -6.09 -11.37 2.28
N GLY A 112 -6.99 -10.59 2.86
CA GLY A 112 -6.60 -9.40 3.61
C GLY A 112 -7.79 -8.69 4.25
N ASP A 113 -7.47 -7.80 5.17
CA ASP A 113 -8.42 -6.97 5.89
C ASP A 113 -7.90 -5.54 5.98
N ALA A 114 -8.60 -4.59 5.34
CA ALA A 114 -8.20 -3.17 5.34
C ALA A 114 -8.07 -2.58 6.74
N GLN A 115 -8.88 -3.04 7.70
CA GLN A 115 -8.85 -2.55 9.08
C GLN A 115 -7.60 -3.00 9.85
N GLN A 116 -6.89 -4.01 9.34
CA GLN A 116 -5.64 -4.51 9.92
C GLN A 116 -4.39 -3.90 9.28
N SER A 117 -4.54 -2.96 8.32
CA SER A 117 -3.40 -2.30 7.68
C SER A 117 -2.70 -1.33 8.63
N ILE A 118 -1.59 -1.76 9.20
CA ILE A 118 -0.79 -0.98 10.18
C ILE A 118 0.65 -0.72 9.72
N TYR A 119 1.06 -1.23 8.55
CA TYR A 119 2.44 -1.17 8.05
C TYR A 119 2.71 -0.07 7.01
N ARG A 120 1.96 1.05 7.06
CA ARG A 120 2.16 2.19 6.17
C ARG A 120 3.60 2.71 6.17
N PHE A 121 4.27 2.68 7.33
CA PHE A 121 5.67 3.08 7.49
C PHE A 121 6.66 2.15 6.78
N ARG A 122 6.23 0.97 6.32
CA ARG A 122 6.99 0.03 5.49
C ARG A 122 6.64 0.10 4.01
N GLY A 123 5.84 1.08 3.60
CA GLY A 123 5.42 1.23 2.20
C GLY A 123 4.13 0.51 1.84
N ALA A 124 3.45 -0.13 2.81
CA ALA A 124 2.09 -0.60 2.60
C ALA A 124 1.14 0.58 2.38
N ASP A 125 0.23 0.45 1.44
CA ASP A 125 -0.77 1.48 1.17
C ASP A 125 -2.16 0.85 1.07
N VAL A 126 -3.01 1.18 2.05
CA VAL A 126 -4.40 0.71 2.09
C VAL A 126 -5.20 1.13 0.85
N ASN A 127 -4.83 2.25 0.21
CA ASN A 127 -5.49 2.67 -1.03
C ASN A 127 -5.22 1.69 -2.18
N VAL A 128 -4.05 1.09 -2.20
CA VAL A 128 -3.68 0.04 -3.18
C VAL A 128 -4.53 -1.21 -2.93
N TYR A 129 -4.68 -1.62 -1.67
CA TYR A 129 -5.58 -2.71 -1.28
C TYR A 129 -7.03 -2.44 -1.73
N GLU A 130 -7.57 -1.26 -1.44
CA GLU A 130 -8.94 -0.88 -1.80
C GLU A 130 -9.13 -0.75 -3.32
N ALA A 131 -8.10 -0.31 -4.05
CA ALA A 131 -8.12 -0.29 -5.51
C ALA A 131 -8.17 -1.71 -6.08
N HIS A 132 -7.32 -2.61 -5.57
CA HIS A 132 -7.33 -4.03 -5.95
C HIS A 132 -8.68 -4.69 -5.64
N LYS A 133 -9.23 -4.48 -4.46
CA LYS A 133 -10.55 -4.98 -4.05
C LYS A 133 -11.65 -4.51 -5.01
N ARG A 134 -11.64 -3.24 -5.44
CA ARG A 134 -12.58 -2.71 -6.43
C ARG A 134 -12.43 -3.38 -7.79
N THR A 135 -11.19 -3.58 -8.24
CA THR A 135 -10.91 -4.30 -9.49
C THR A 135 -11.42 -5.74 -9.44
N MET A 136 -11.17 -6.45 -8.33
CA MET A 136 -11.63 -7.83 -8.17
C MET A 136 -13.16 -7.97 -8.06
N ARG A 137 -13.85 -6.91 -7.62
CA ARG A 137 -15.32 -6.87 -7.57
C ARG A 137 -15.95 -6.44 -8.89
N SER A 138 -15.18 -5.98 -9.86
CA SER A 138 -15.72 -5.58 -11.15
C SER A 138 -16.08 -6.79 -12.01
N ASP A 139 -17.16 -6.68 -12.77
CA ASP A 139 -17.61 -7.73 -13.69
C ASP A 139 -16.59 -8.02 -14.81
N GLU A 140 -15.67 -7.09 -15.05
CA GLU A 140 -14.64 -7.19 -16.09
C GLU A 140 -13.60 -8.28 -15.79
N VAL A 141 -13.29 -8.52 -14.53
CA VAL A 141 -12.26 -9.49 -14.12
C VAL A 141 -12.85 -10.89 -13.90
N GLY A 142 -14.14 -10.98 -13.61
CA GLY A 142 -14.82 -12.26 -13.34
C GLY A 142 -14.25 -12.99 -12.11
N ALA A 143 -13.69 -12.26 -11.16
CA ALA A 143 -13.10 -12.82 -9.95
C ALA A 143 -14.16 -13.23 -8.94
N LEU A 144 -13.90 -14.31 -8.19
CA LEU A 144 -14.73 -14.68 -7.05
C LEU A 144 -14.32 -13.84 -5.84
N TYR A 145 -15.23 -12.98 -5.37
CA TYR A 145 -15.06 -12.23 -4.12
C TYR A 145 -15.85 -12.90 -3.00
N VAL A 146 -15.17 -13.19 -1.88
CA VAL A 146 -15.79 -13.81 -0.70
C VAL A 146 -15.48 -12.96 0.53
N GLU A 147 -16.50 -12.65 1.31
CA GLU A 147 -16.36 -11.94 2.57
C GLU A 147 -16.46 -12.91 3.74
N LEU A 148 -15.43 -12.94 4.59
CA LEU A 148 -15.35 -13.80 5.75
C LEU A 148 -15.84 -13.03 6.98
N ALA A 149 -17.16 -13.02 7.22
CA ALA A 149 -17.78 -12.27 8.30
C ALA A 149 -17.79 -13.01 9.66
N LYS A 150 -17.55 -14.32 9.68
CA LYS A 150 -17.64 -15.13 10.90
C LYS A 150 -16.27 -15.25 11.58
N ASN A 151 -16.20 -14.79 12.81
CA ASN A 151 -15.00 -14.95 13.65
C ASN A 151 -15.01 -16.32 14.36
N PHE A 152 -13.96 -17.11 14.16
CA PHE A 152 -13.75 -18.42 14.80
C PHE A 152 -12.57 -18.42 15.78
N ARG A 153 -11.86 -17.30 15.91
CA ARG A 153 -10.62 -17.18 16.69
C ARG A 153 -10.88 -16.66 18.09
N SER A 154 -11.73 -15.63 18.23
CA SER A 154 -11.93 -14.91 19.48
C SER A 154 -13.21 -15.35 20.20
N HIS A 155 -13.19 -15.33 21.54
CA HIS A 155 -14.38 -15.56 22.34
C HIS A 155 -15.37 -14.40 22.13
N ALA A 156 -16.69 -14.70 22.21
CA ALA A 156 -17.75 -13.73 21.99
C ALA A 156 -17.66 -12.50 22.94
N ASP A 157 -17.26 -12.71 24.19
CA ASP A 157 -17.13 -11.62 25.17
C ASP A 157 -16.01 -10.63 24.81
N VAL A 158 -14.93 -11.13 24.18
CA VAL A 158 -13.84 -10.26 23.67
C VAL A 158 -14.33 -9.40 22.54
N LEU A 159 -15.09 -9.98 21.60
CA LEU A 159 -15.69 -9.25 20.49
C LEU A 159 -16.68 -8.20 20.99
N ALA A 160 -17.58 -8.56 21.92
CA ALA A 160 -18.53 -7.63 22.51
C ALA A 160 -17.85 -6.48 23.27
N PHE A 161 -16.72 -6.74 23.91
CA PHE A 161 -15.92 -5.69 24.55
C PHE A 161 -15.33 -4.72 23.51
N VAL A 162 -14.73 -5.26 22.44
CA VAL A 162 -14.16 -4.47 21.35
C VAL A 162 -15.24 -3.60 20.70
N ASP A 163 -16.37 -4.19 20.32
CA ASP A 163 -17.50 -3.47 19.73
C ASP A 163 -17.94 -2.31 20.64
N ARG A 164 -18.12 -2.58 21.92
CA ARG A 164 -18.53 -1.55 22.89
C ARG A 164 -17.52 -0.40 23.00
N VAL A 165 -16.23 -0.67 22.85
CA VAL A 165 -15.18 0.36 22.89
C VAL A 165 -15.20 1.20 21.60
N PHE A 166 -15.29 0.56 20.45
CA PHE A 166 -15.18 1.24 19.16
C PHE A 166 -16.48 1.87 18.68
N GLU A 167 -17.64 1.44 19.19
CA GLU A 167 -18.94 2.09 18.96
C GLU A 167 -19.12 3.43 19.69
N GLN A 168 -18.08 3.97 20.35
CA GLN A 168 -18.14 5.25 21.07
C GLN A 168 -17.88 6.42 20.11
N PRO A 169 -18.91 7.12 19.57
CA PRO A 169 -18.72 8.18 18.55
C PRO A 169 -17.89 9.36 19.06
N HIS A 170 -17.96 9.63 20.36
CA HIS A 170 -17.20 10.71 20.99
C HIS A 170 -15.69 10.43 21.10
N VAL A 171 -15.25 9.17 20.92
CA VAL A 171 -13.85 8.77 20.98
C VAL A 171 -13.27 8.57 19.58
N PHE A 172 -14.02 7.90 18.70
CA PHE A 172 -13.53 7.47 17.40
C PHE A 172 -14.22 8.17 16.20
N GLY A 173 -15.27 8.98 16.45
CA GLY A 173 -16.06 9.63 15.39
C GLY A 173 -17.10 8.70 14.74
N ASP A 174 -17.89 9.26 13.82
CA ASP A 174 -18.97 8.56 13.12
C ASP A 174 -18.42 7.76 11.94
N GLY A 175 -17.60 6.77 12.14
CA GLY A 175 -17.04 6.06 10.99
C GLY A 175 -16.12 4.89 11.30
N PHE A 176 -16.19 4.38 12.51
CA PHE A 176 -15.49 3.15 12.86
C PHE A 176 -16.40 1.93 12.72
#